data_56876351d392917269d4d61f14ccbac4
#
_entry.id   56876351d392917269d4d61f14ccbac4
#
_cell.length_a   1.000
_cell.length_b   1.000
_cell.length_c   1.000
_cell.angle_alpha   90.00
_cell.angle_beta   90.00
_cell.angle_gamma   90.00
#
_symmetry.space_group_name_H-M   'P 1'
#
loop_
_entity.id
_entity.type
_entity.pdbx_description
1 polymer ?
#
loop_
_entity_poly.entity_id
_entity_poly.type
_entity_poly.pdbx_seq_one_letter_code
_entity_poly.pdbx_strand_id
1 'polypeptide(L)'
;MINRIIRKVRLFVWHKNRVKIDERDRKRLTEKIKTTSIISMNCTGGIISHNLGLQFLSPTVNLYMNAEDFIKFCENLSFYIEIDKFQMCTDENVIGDRMYPIVYLGDLTLYLVHYASVEEAEKKWNERKRRINWKNIAIFNTDREGMTEELKDRFEKLPYRKVMFVNKPDEKHASCYYLQ
;
A
#
# COMPACT_ATOMS: atom_id res chain seq x y z
N MET A 1 0.57 -28.63 24.39
CA MET A 1 1.61 -29.07 23.41
C MET A 1 1.01 -29.34 22.01
N ILE A 2 -0.05 -30.11 21.90
CA ILE A 2 -0.72 -30.48 20.63
C ILE A 2 -1.15 -29.27 19.79
N ASN A 3 -1.80 -28.27 20.38
CA ASN A 3 -2.25 -27.06 19.66
C ASN A 3 -1.11 -26.26 19.01
N ARG A 4 0.09 -26.29 19.59
CA ARG A 4 1.27 -25.61 19.05
C ARG A 4 1.82 -26.35 17.81
N ILE A 5 1.72 -27.68 17.80
CA ILE A 5 2.12 -28.52 16.66
C ILE A 5 1.14 -28.35 15.51
N ILE A 6 -0.18 -28.42 15.78
CA ILE A 6 -1.23 -28.22 14.77
C ILE A 6 -1.09 -26.83 14.12
N ARG A 7 -0.82 -25.79 14.90
CA ARG A 7 -0.60 -24.44 14.35
C ARG A 7 0.62 -24.37 13.44
N LYS A 8 1.74 -25.03 13.80
CA LYS A 8 2.95 -25.08 12.97
C LYS A 8 2.69 -25.83 11.65
N VAL A 9 1.98 -26.97 11.70
CA VAL A 9 1.63 -27.73 10.50
C VAL A 9 0.71 -26.93 9.58
N ARG A 10 -0.33 -26.26 10.14
CA ARG A 10 -1.21 -25.39 9.34
C ARG A 10 -0.45 -24.24 8.66
N LEU A 11 0.47 -23.59 9.39
CA LEU A 11 1.32 -22.54 8.82
C LEU A 11 2.25 -23.05 7.73
N PHE A 12 2.83 -24.23 7.89
CA PHE A 12 3.68 -24.87 6.90
C PHE A 12 2.91 -25.25 5.61
N VAL A 13 1.73 -25.86 5.76
CA VAL A 13 0.85 -26.20 4.62
C VAL A 13 0.37 -24.94 3.91
N TRP A 14 -0.03 -23.91 4.67
CA TRP A 14 -0.43 -22.62 4.13
C TRP A 14 0.72 -21.97 3.33
N HIS A 15 1.92 -21.97 3.89
CA HIS A 15 3.11 -21.40 3.23
C HIS A 15 3.44 -22.13 1.92
N LYS A 16 3.45 -23.48 1.93
CA LYS A 16 3.65 -24.28 0.69
C LYS A 16 2.59 -24.02 -0.38
N ASN A 17 1.33 -23.92 0.02
CA ASN A 17 0.25 -23.64 -0.92
C ASN A 17 0.37 -22.23 -1.50
N ARG A 18 0.73 -21.23 -0.67
CA ARG A 18 0.97 -19.87 -1.11
C ARG A 18 2.10 -19.78 -2.14
N VAL A 19 3.23 -20.42 -1.89
CA VAL A 19 4.36 -20.44 -2.86
C VAL A 19 3.92 -21.01 -4.21
N LYS A 20 3.13 -22.09 -4.24
CA LYS A 20 2.61 -22.67 -5.48
C LYS A 20 1.64 -21.73 -6.20
N ILE A 21 0.79 -21.01 -5.46
CA ILE A 21 -0.13 -20.02 -6.02
C ILE A 21 0.68 -18.88 -6.65
N ASP A 22 1.65 -18.33 -5.92
CA ASP A 22 2.50 -17.25 -6.39
C ASP A 22 3.27 -17.65 -7.68
N GLU A 23 3.79 -18.86 -7.77
CA GLU A 23 4.46 -19.36 -8.98
C GLU A 23 3.51 -19.49 -10.18
N ARG A 24 2.30 -19.99 -9.93
CA ARG A 24 1.25 -20.10 -10.97
C ARG A 24 0.87 -18.71 -11.48
N ASP A 25 0.68 -17.78 -10.57
CA ASP A 25 0.23 -16.42 -10.89
C ASP A 25 1.33 -15.61 -11.58
N ARG A 26 2.61 -15.78 -11.21
CA ARG A 26 3.76 -15.24 -11.94
C ARG A 26 3.78 -15.63 -13.41
N LYS A 27 3.43 -16.90 -13.73
CA LYS A 27 3.37 -17.39 -15.11
C LYS A 27 2.22 -16.78 -15.93
N ARG A 28 1.23 -16.19 -15.27
CA ARG A 28 0.07 -15.54 -15.90
C ARG A 28 0.22 -14.02 -16.05
N LEU A 29 1.32 -13.45 -15.52
CA LEU A 29 1.55 -12.02 -15.60
C LEU A 29 1.77 -11.58 -17.05
N THR A 30 0.94 -10.66 -17.50
CA THR A 30 1.11 -9.97 -18.78
C THR A 30 2.12 -8.83 -18.65
N GLU A 31 2.68 -8.36 -19.75
CA GLU A 31 3.57 -7.19 -19.74
C GLU A 31 2.87 -5.95 -19.16
N LYS A 32 1.56 -5.81 -19.38
CA LYS A 32 0.77 -4.73 -18.78
C LYS A 32 0.81 -4.75 -17.26
N ILE A 33 0.74 -5.94 -16.63
CA ILE A 33 0.81 -6.08 -15.17
C ILE A 33 2.22 -5.81 -14.67
N LYS A 34 3.24 -6.33 -15.36
CA LYS A 34 4.65 -6.13 -15.00
C LYS A 34 5.07 -4.66 -15.00
N THR A 35 4.43 -3.85 -15.83
CA THR A 35 4.70 -2.40 -15.96
C THR A 35 3.71 -1.53 -15.17
N THR A 36 2.83 -2.12 -14.34
CA THR A 36 1.88 -1.37 -13.52
C THR A 36 2.53 -0.80 -12.28
N SER A 37 2.41 0.50 -12.07
CA SER A 37 2.74 1.17 -10.81
C SER A 37 1.60 0.97 -9.82
N ILE A 38 1.85 0.14 -8.78
CA ILE A 38 0.87 -0.12 -7.73
C ILE A 38 1.08 0.91 -6.62
N ILE A 39 0.17 1.86 -6.52
CA ILE A 39 0.09 2.83 -5.42
C ILE A 39 -0.84 2.25 -4.36
N SER A 40 -0.39 2.09 -3.13
CA SER A 40 -1.23 1.51 -2.08
C SER A 40 -1.16 2.29 -0.78
N MET A 41 -2.29 2.33 -0.07
CA MET A 41 -2.43 2.99 1.23
C MET A 41 -1.49 2.43 2.29
N ASN A 42 -1.17 1.15 2.18
CA ASN A 42 -0.36 0.39 3.13
C ASN A 42 0.58 -0.60 2.42
N CYS A 43 1.17 -1.52 3.15
CA CYS A 43 2.14 -2.49 2.63
C CYS A 43 1.59 -3.47 1.58
N THR A 44 0.27 -3.51 1.32
CA THR A 44 -0.36 -4.48 0.42
C THR A 44 0.24 -4.46 -0.98
N GLY A 45 0.44 -3.29 -1.58
CA GLY A 45 1.04 -3.17 -2.92
C GLY A 45 2.49 -3.67 -2.98
N GLY A 46 3.26 -3.41 -1.92
CA GLY A 46 4.62 -3.94 -1.77
C GLY A 46 4.64 -5.46 -1.63
N ILE A 47 3.75 -6.03 -0.83
CA ILE A 47 3.61 -7.48 -0.63
C ILE A 47 3.22 -8.18 -1.94
N ILE A 48 2.25 -7.64 -2.68
CA ILE A 48 1.83 -8.17 -3.98
C ILE A 48 3.01 -8.15 -4.96
N SER A 49 3.69 -7.02 -5.10
CA SER A 49 4.83 -6.89 -6.00
C SER A 49 5.94 -7.89 -5.64
N HIS A 50 6.29 -8.01 -4.35
CA HIS A 50 7.29 -8.95 -3.86
C HIS A 50 6.92 -10.40 -4.19
N ASN A 51 5.70 -10.83 -3.85
CA ASN A 51 5.24 -12.21 -4.06
C ASN A 51 5.20 -12.59 -5.54
N LEU A 52 4.84 -11.65 -6.40
CA LEU A 52 4.80 -11.84 -7.84
C LEU A 52 6.17 -11.65 -8.53
N GLY A 53 7.22 -11.30 -7.80
CA GLY A 53 8.55 -11.03 -8.36
C GLY A 53 8.60 -9.79 -9.26
N LEU A 54 7.75 -8.81 -8.99
CA LEU A 54 7.69 -7.55 -9.73
C LEU A 54 8.63 -6.51 -9.14
N GLN A 55 9.15 -5.65 -9.99
CA GLN A 55 9.88 -4.47 -9.53
C GLN A 55 8.93 -3.50 -8.80
N PHE A 56 9.41 -2.86 -7.74
CA PHE A 56 8.67 -1.78 -7.09
C PHE A 56 8.70 -0.52 -7.97
N LEU A 57 7.58 -0.26 -8.64
CA LEU A 57 7.36 0.90 -9.51
C LEU A 57 6.55 2.00 -8.80
N SER A 58 6.62 2.04 -7.47
CA SER A 58 5.88 2.98 -6.62
C SER A 58 6.69 3.31 -5.39
N PRO A 59 6.65 4.55 -4.88
CA PRO A 59 7.29 4.93 -3.62
C PRO A 59 6.51 4.45 -2.38
N THR A 60 5.19 4.16 -2.49
CA THR A 60 4.33 3.75 -1.37
C THR A 60 4.56 2.30 -0.95
N VAL A 61 5.81 1.94 -0.64
CA VAL A 61 6.23 0.59 -0.21
C VAL A 61 6.80 0.69 1.20
N ASN A 62 6.43 -0.21 2.08
CA ASN A 62 6.90 -0.27 3.47
C ASN A 62 6.47 0.91 4.36
N LEU A 63 5.40 1.57 3.99
CA LEU A 63 4.79 2.66 4.75
C LEU A 63 3.26 2.53 4.71
N TYR A 64 2.57 3.30 5.53
CA TYR A 64 1.13 3.51 5.35
C TYR A 64 0.76 4.99 5.57
N MET A 65 -0.43 5.35 5.12
CA MET A 65 -1.12 6.61 5.36
C MET A 65 -2.48 6.31 5.99
N ASN A 66 -3.06 7.25 6.74
CA ASN A 66 -4.47 7.16 7.08
C ASN A 66 -5.34 7.35 5.82
N ALA A 67 -6.64 7.08 5.94
CA ALA A 67 -7.53 7.10 4.78
C ALA A 67 -7.62 8.49 4.13
N GLU A 68 -7.74 9.56 4.94
CA GLU A 68 -7.84 10.93 4.45
C GLU A 68 -6.58 11.34 3.69
N ASP A 69 -5.40 11.13 4.28
CA ASP A 69 -4.12 11.46 3.66
C ASP A 69 -3.88 10.66 2.38
N PHE A 70 -4.26 9.39 2.36
CA PHE A 70 -4.11 8.56 1.16
C PHE A 70 -5.02 9.01 0.01
N ILE A 71 -6.27 9.35 0.28
CA ILE A 71 -7.18 9.89 -0.74
C ILE A 71 -6.65 11.20 -1.28
N LYS A 72 -6.25 12.12 -0.40
CA LYS A 72 -5.65 13.40 -0.75
C LYS A 72 -4.37 13.23 -1.59
N PHE A 73 -3.51 12.28 -1.21
CA PHE A 73 -2.33 11.89 -1.99
C PHE A 73 -2.71 11.46 -3.41
N CYS A 74 -3.71 10.60 -3.55
CA CYS A 74 -4.14 10.09 -4.85
C CYS A 74 -4.83 11.17 -5.72
N GLU A 75 -5.55 12.12 -5.13
CA GLU A 75 -6.17 13.25 -5.83
C GLU A 75 -5.12 14.19 -6.43
N ASN A 76 -3.97 14.33 -5.77
CA ASN A 76 -2.88 15.23 -6.18
C ASN A 76 -1.55 14.47 -6.34
N LEU A 77 -1.62 13.26 -6.92
CA LEU A 77 -0.50 12.33 -6.96
C LEU A 77 0.78 12.93 -7.56
N SER A 78 0.68 13.66 -8.66
CA SER A 78 1.85 14.30 -9.29
C SER A 78 2.51 15.33 -8.37
N PHE A 79 1.74 16.13 -7.66
CA PHE A 79 2.26 17.13 -6.72
C PHE A 79 3.07 16.48 -5.60
N TYR A 80 2.50 15.48 -4.92
CA TYR A 80 3.20 14.83 -3.80
C TYR A 80 4.41 14.00 -4.23
N ILE A 81 4.37 13.41 -5.42
CA ILE A 81 5.51 12.66 -5.97
C ILE A 81 6.72 13.57 -6.26
N GLU A 82 6.52 14.84 -6.58
CA GLU A 82 7.63 15.78 -6.79
C GLU A 82 8.37 16.14 -5.50
N ILE A 83 7.76 15.97 -4.34
CA ILE A 83 8.41 16.26 -3.05
C ILE A 83 9.56 15.27 -2.80
N ASP A 84 10.78 15.80 -2.59
CA ASP A 84 11.99 15.00 -2.39
C ASP A 84 12.36 14.78 -0.91
N LYS A 85 11.87 15.65 -0.04
CA LYS A 85 12.29 15.70 1.37
C LYS A 85 11.12 15.44 2.30
N PHE A 86 11.38 14.61 3.30
CA PHE A 86 10.48 14.39 4.41
C PHE A 86 10.79 15.36 5.55
N GLN A 87 9.76 15.77 6.27
CA GLN A 87 9.90 16.50 7.52
C GLN A 87 9.57 15.57 8.69
N MET A 88 10.41 15.55 9.73
CA MET A 88 10.10 14.76 10.94
C MET A 88 8.81 15.25 11.58
N CYS A 89 7.94 14.32 11.92
CA CYS A 89 6.78 14.62 12.76
C CYS A 89 7.27 14.92 14.19
N THR A 90 6.82 16.04 14.73
CA THR A 90 7.10 16.46 16.12
C THR A 90 5.86 16.49 17.00
N ASP A 91 4.69 16.15 16.44
CA ASP A 91 3.43 16.09 17.19
C ASP A 91 3.36 14.79 18.01
N GLU A 92 3.45 14.96 19.34
CA GLU A 92 3.40 13.83 20.29
C GLU A 92 2.09 13.04 20.21
N ASN A 93 0.97 13.67 19.86
CA ASN A 93 -0.30 12.98 19.69
C ASN A 93 -0.29 12.05 18.46
N VAL A 94 0.44 12.44 17.40
CA VAL A 94 0.63 11.62 16.21
C VAL A 94 1.65 10.53 16.46
N ILE A 95 2.74 10.83 17.16
CA ILE A 95 3.81 9.88 17.46
C ILE A 95 3.30 8.81 18.45
N GLY A 96 2.72 9.20 19.58
CA GLY A 96 2.27 8.27 20.63
C GLY A 96 3.35 7.26 21.00
N ASP A 97 2.95 6.00 21.22
CA ASP A 97 3.86 4.87 21.59
C ASP A 97 4.49 4.17 20.37
N ARG A 98 4.46 4.77 19.19
CA ARG A 98 4.95 4.12 17.95
C ARG A 98 6.48 4.09 17.91
N MET A 99 7.03 2.92 17.58
CA MET A 99 8.48 2.65 17.55
C MET A 99 9.12 2.86 16.17
N TYR A 100 8.39 3.38 15.19
CA TYR A 100 8.86 3.64 13.83
C TYR A 100 8.79 5.13 13.51
N PRO A 101 9.61 5.61 12.56
CA PRO A 101 9.59 7.01 12.18
C PRO A 101 8.24 7.44 11.56
N ILE A 102 7.81 8.65 11.89
CA ILE A 102 6.65 9.30 11.29
C ILE A 102 7.11 10.63 10.71
N VAL A 103 6.69 10.91 9.50
CA VAL A 103 7.14 12.10 8.76
C VAL A 103 5.98 12.77 8.04
N TYR A 104 6.18 14.03 7.70
CA TYR A 104 5.31 14.75 6.79
C TYR A 104 5.89 14.78 5.38
N LEU A 105 5.03 14.55 4.39
CA LEU A 105 5.26 14.77 2.97
C LEU A 105 4.36 15.93 2.53
N GLY A 106 4.86 17.16 2.62
CA GLY A 106 4.01 18.34 2.57
C GLY A 106 3.07 18.36 3.77
N ASP A 107 1.78 18.27 3.52
CA ASP A 107 0.71 18.23 4.53
C ASP A 107 0.10 16.84 4.76
N LEU A 108 0.75 15.79 4.26
CA LEU A 108 0.38 14.39 4.50
C LEU A 108 1.26 13.75 5.58
N THR A 109 0.68 12.87 6.38
CA THR A 109 1.41 12.07 7.36
C THR A 109 1.75 10.70 6.80
N LEU A 110 3.04 10.35 6.79
CA LEU A 110 3.54 9.03 6.39
C LEU A 110 4.06 8.27 7.61
N TYR A 111 3.58 7.07 7.79
CA TYR A 111 3.99 6.15 8.84
C TYR A 111 4.98 5.12 8.27
N LEU A 112 6.26 5.25 8.60
CA LEU A 112 7.36 4.50 8.00
C LEU A 112 7.62 3.16 8.70
N VAL A 113 6.58 2.33 8.81
CA VAL A 113 6.51 1.11 9.66
C VAL A 113 7.60 0.07 9.43
N HIS A 114 8.23 0.04 8.26
CA HIS A 114 9.25 -0.95 7.92
C HIS A 114 10.57 -0.31 7.47
N TYR A 115 10.82 0.92 7.88
CA TYR A 115 12.09 1.60 7.66
C TYR A 115 12.84 1.78 8.98
N ALA A 116 14.15 1.56 8.95
CA ALA A 116 15.00 1.75 10.11
C ALA A 116 15.26 3.23 10.41
N SER A 117 15.23 4.10 9.38
CA SER A 117 15.40 5.55 9.53
C SER A 117 14.65 6.35 8.46
N VAL A 118 14.52 7.65 8.70
CA VAL A 118 13.94 8.60 7.75
C VAL A 118 14.79 8.72 6.50
N GLU A 119 16.12 8.73 6.65
CA GLU A 119 17.06 8.85 5.54
C GLU A 119 16.96 7.65 4.60
N GLU A 120 16.80 6.44 5.14
CA GLU A 120 16.56 5.25 4.34
C GLU A 120 15.25 5.35 3.56
N ALA A 121 14.17 5.74 4.24
CA ALA A 121 12.86 5.91 3.63
C ALA A 121 12.87 6.95 2.52
N GLU A 122 13.46 8.12 2.76
CA GLU A 122 13.60 9.22 1.79
C GLU A 122 14.41 8.79 0.57
N LYS A 123 15.54 8.10 0.78
CA LYS A 123 16.33 7.54 -0.31
C LYS A 123 15.50 6.57 -1.17
N LYS A 124 14.77 5.63 -0.53
CA LYS A 124 13.93 4.66 -1.23
C LYS A 124 12.74 5.31 -1.93
N TRP A 125 12.14 6.32 -1.32
CA TRP A 125 11.10 7.14 -1.94
C TRP A 125 11.60 7.77 -3.25
N ASN A 126 12.72 8.48 -3.18
CA ASN A 126 13.32 9.16 -4.31
C ASN A 126 13.81 8.22 -5.42
N GLU A 127 14.32 7.04 -5.07
CA GLU A 127 14.67 6.00 -6.05
C GLU A 127 13.43 5.45 -6.76
N ARG A 128 12.35 5.17 -6.03
CA ARG A 128 11.16 4.48 -6.55
C ARG A 128 10.22 5.40 -7.31
N LYS A 129 10.07 6.67 -6.90
CA LYS A 129 9.21 7.62 -7.60
C LYS A 129 9.63 7.84 -9.05
N ARG A 130 10.93 7.74 -9.37
CA ARG A 130 11.47 7.83 -10.73
C ARG A 130 11.05 6.67 -11.65
N ARG A 131 10.54 5.58 -11.07
CA ARG A 131 10.12 4.37 -11.78
C ARG A 131 8.63 4.36 -12.08
N ILE A 132 7.87 5.35 -11.63
CA ILE A 132 6.42 5.40 -11.83
C ILE A 132 6.11 5.40 -13.31
N ASN A 133 5.31 4.43 -13.73
CA ASN A 133 4.71 4.41 -15.06
C ASN A 133 3.38 5.17 -15.03
N TRP A 134 3.44 6.45 -15.29
CA TRP A 134 2.28 7.35 -15.26
C TRP A 134 1.13 6.93 -16.19
N LYS A 135 1.43 6.15 -17.24
CA LYS A 135 0.42 5.63 -18.18
C LYS A 135 -0.26 4.36 -17.67
N ASN A 136 0.24 3.76 -16.59
CA ASN A 136 -0.23 2.48 -16.12
C ASN A 136 -0.21 2.41 -14.57
N ILE A 137 -1.08 3.19 -13.93
CA ILE A 137 -1.24 3.25 -12.47
C ILE A 137 -2.42 2.38 -12.06
N ALA A 138 -2.27 1.68 -10.94
CA ALA A 138 -3.35 1.01 -10.21
C ALA A 138 -3.27 1.40 -8.73
N ILE A 139 -4.40 1.81 -8.16
CA ILE A 139 -4.50 2.22 -6.75
C ILE A 139 -5.18 1.13 -5.95
N PHE A 140 -4.53 0.73 -4.85
CA PHE A 140 -5.02 -0.30 -3.93
C PHE A 140 -5.27 0.34 -2.57
N ASN A 141 -6.48 0.16 -2.05
CA ASN A 141 -6.92 0.73 -0.79
C ASN A 141 -7.59 -0.34 0.08
N THR A 142 -7.86 0.00 1.33
CA THR A 142 -8.63 -0.81 2.29
C THR A 142 -9.61 0.08 3.05
N ASP A 143 -10.66 -0.51 3.61
CA ASP A 143 -11.65 0.18 4.45
C ASP A 143 -11.19 0.39 5.90
N ARG A 144 -9.88 0.58 6.09
CA ARG A 144 -9.22 0.75 7.40
C ARG A 144 -8.76 2.20 7.59
N GLU A 145 -8.12 2.45 8.74
CA GLU A 145 -7.40 3.69 9.05
C GLU A 145 -8.25 4.96 8.88
N GLY A 146 -9.51 4.89 9.36
CA GLY A 146 -10.42 6.04 9.33
C GLY A 146 -11.21 6.21 8.03
N MET A 147 -11.37 5.16 7.21
CA MET A 147 -12.18 5.21 5.99
C MET A 147 -13.65 5.53 6.32
N THR A 148 -14.18 6.56 5.69
CA THR A 148 -15.59 6.99 5.77
C THR A 148 -16.31 6.83 4.44
N GLU A 149 -17.64 6.94 4.43
CA GLU A 149 -18.41 6.91 3.18
C GLU A 149 -18.06 8.07 2.25
N GLU A 150 -17.81 9.26 2.80
CA GLU A 150 -17.35 10.41 2.02
C GLU A 150 -16.01 10.14 1.34
N LEU A 151 -15.08 9.52 2.05
CA LEU A 151 -13.76 9.14 1.50
C LEU A 151 -13.89 8.06 0.43
N LYS A 152 -14.84 7.12 0.56
CA LYS A 152 -15.14 6.16 -0.50
C LYS A 152 -15.72 6.86 -1.74
N ASP A 153 -16.63 7.83 -1.57
CA ASP A 153 -17.14 8.64 -2.68
C ASP A 153 -16.04 9.41 -3.40
N ARG A 154 -15.05 9.95 -2.67
CA ARG A 154 -13.86 10.61 -3.25
C ARG A 154 -12.97 9.59 -3.97
N PHE A 155 -12.72 8.44 -3.35
CA PHE A 155 -11.94 7.35 -3.96
C PHE A 155 -12.56 6.90 -5.29
N GLU A 156 -13.88 6.73 -5.35
CA GLU A 156 -14.60 6.32 -6.56
C GLU A 156 -14.40 7.30 -7.73
N LYS A 157 -14.20 8.60 -7.46
CA LYS A 157 -13.99 9.65 -8.45
C LYS A 157 -12.55 9.72 -9.00
N LEU A 158 -11.59 9.02 -8.39
CA LEU A 158 -10.20 9.07 -8.84
C LEU A 158 -10.08 8.56 -10.30
N PRO A 159 -9.26 9.18 -11.16
CA PRO A 159 -9.18 8.85 -12.58
C PRO A 159 -8.32 7.62 -12.89
N TYR A 160 -7.97 6.82 -11.88
CA TYR A 160 -7.07 5.67 -11.99
C TYR A 160 -7.85 4.35 -11.97
N ARG A 161 -7.24 3.28 -12.48
CA ARG A 161 -7.68 1.92 -12.12
C ARG A 161 -7.48 1.74 -10.62
N LYS A 162 -8.49 1.25 -9.94
CA LYS A 162 -8.47 1.19 -8.49
C LYS A 162 -9.28 0.03 -7.95
N VAL A 163 -8.93 -0.39 -6.75
CA VAL A 163 -9.68 -1.35 -5.95
C VAL A 163 -9.54 -0.99 -4.47
N MET A 164 -10.64 -1.07 -3.74
CA MET A 164 -10.68 -0.98 -2.28
C MET A 164 -11.15 -2.33 -1.74
N PHE A 165 -10.31 -2.98 -0.95
CA PHE A 165 -10.69 -4.20 -0.24
C PHE A 165 -11.48 -3.84 1.01
N VAL A 166 -12.70 -4.35 1.08
CA VAL A 166 -13.64 -4.04 2.16
C VAL A 166 -14.00 -5.28 2.96
N ASN A 167 -14.32 -5.09 4.25
CA ASN A 167 -14.66 -6.16 5.19
C ASN A 167 -16.17 -6.46 5.24
N LYS A 168 -16.97 -5.67 4.53
CA LYS A 168 -18.43 -5.86 4.35
C LYS A 168 -18.79 -5.56 2.90
N PRO A 169 -19.83 -6.21 2.35
CA PRO A 169 -20.31 -5.88 1.02
C PRO A 169 -20.65 -4.38 0.89
N ASP A 170 -20.25 -3.80 -0.22
CA ASP A 170 -20.51 -2.40 -0.56
C ASP A 170 -21.05 -2.38 -2.00
N GLU A 171 -22.35 -2.18 -2.15
CA GLU A 171 -23.02 -2.17 -3.45
C GLU A 171 -23.03 -0.77 -4.09
N LYS A 172 -22.69 0.26 -3.32
CA LYS A 172 -22.69 1.66 -3.77
C LYS A 172 -21.46 2.01 -4.60
N HIS A 173 -20.29 1.43 -4.25
CA HIS A 173 -19.01 1.79 -4.84
C HIS A 173 -18.46 0.65 -5.70
N ALA A 174 -18.38 0.86 -7.00
CA ALA A 174 -17.95 -0.16 -7.98
C ALA A 174 -16.49 -0.62 -7.79
N SER A 175 -15.65 0.24 -7.18
CA SER A 175 -14.25 -0.10 -6.87
C SER A 175 -14.08 -0.92 -5.59
N CYS A 176 -15.14 -1.12 -4.79
CA CYS A 176 -15.08 -1.91 -3.56
C CYS A 176 -15.16 -3.41 -3.87
N TYR A 177 -14.23 -4.17 -3.28
CA TYR A 177 -14.20 -5.63 -3.40
C TYR A 177 -14.25 -6.26 -2.01
N TYR A 178 -15.33 -6.99 -1.74
CA TYR A 178 -15.51 -7.70 -0.49
C TYR A 178 -14.68 -8.97 -0.46
N LEU A 179 -13.83 -9.10 0.55
CA LEU A 179 -13.06 -10.32 0.83
C LEU A 179 -13.87 -11.19 1.80
N GLN A 180 -14.36 -12.33 1.32
CA GLN A 180 -15.03 -13.35 2.13
C GLN A 180 -14.05 -14.13 3.00
#